data_299319cba6b213209d9ab56f2de77267
#
_entry.id   299319cba6b213209d9ab56f2de77267
#
_cell.length_a   1.000
_cell.length_b   1.000
_cell.length_c   1.000
_cell.angle_alpha   90.00
_cell.angle_beta   90.00
_cell.angle_gamma   90.00
#
_symmetry.space_group_name_H-M   'P 1'
#
loop_
_entity.id
_entity.type
_entity.pdbx_description
1 polymer ?
#
loop_
_entity_poly.entity_id
_entity_poly.type
_entity_poly.pdbx_seq_one_letter_code
_entity_poly.pdbx_strand_id
1 'polypeptide(L)'
;MNPILLKPMGERSSQVVLLGQVSPELSRLSWRERRPHLEGVVREALEGLLRDYDLVVMEGAGSPVERNLWPDLPNLKVAQWAEAKALLVADVDQGGSLAALYGTWALLQDHRQRLLGFVFNKFRGELELLKPAYGLLEAWTGVPVLGTLPMLGLELPEEDGFRHRPRAAGHGKVAILRYPHASNLDEFWPLGELAQLVQARTPEEAEGAWLLILPGSRLPAEDLPWLRNFLPLIRDHLAQGRPALAVCGGAEMLSQAILDEEGVERKGTFPGLGLLPFQVRMERRKTVARRRLLLQGLGGFWDRLNGLEVEGYEIHHGQGLPLFHQEGPLLATWLHGLMENPGVQRALFGREAKGLEETLEELADALEAHLDLRPLHRALGLAEEAQPLAPGRESPDPPPRPGLVLLLGGARSGKSRRAQELAGPFATLIATAEARDDEMAERIARHRAERPPTWETLEEPVDLAGALLEARHPTVVVDCLTLWVANLLERSLDPIWEAKRFLEAIPRSGKRVIAVSNEVGMGIVPAHPLARRYRDILGEVNVLFAQAAEEVYLMVAGRALRL
;
A
#
# COMPACT_ATOMS: atom_id res chain seq x y z
N MET A 1 13.27 13.76 -2.41
CA MET A 1 14.52 13.98 -1.61
C MET A 1 14.27 13.49 -0.20
N ASN A 2 15.17 12.67 0.37
CA ASN A 2 15.08 12.21 1.76
C ASN A 2 15.96 13.11 2.62
N PRO A 3 15.40 14.01 3.45
CA PRO A 3 16.19 14.92 4.28
C PRO A 3 16.97 14.20 5.39
N ILE A 4 16.52 13.02 5.76
CA ILE A 4 17.13 12.16 6.78
C ILE A 4 17.25 10.74 6.24
N LEU A 5 18.45 10.17 6.38
CA LEU A 5 18.67 8.76 6.11
C LEU A 5 19.28 8.10 7.36
N LEU A 6 18.68 6.99 7.78
CA LEU A 6 19.19 6.16 8.87
C LEU A 6 19.82 4.91 8.25
N LYS A 7 21.16 4.87 8.23
CA LYS A 7 21.91 3.71 7.73
C LYS A 7 22.22 2.76 8.87
N PRO A 8 21.74 1.50 8.85
CA PRO A 8 22.15 0.51 9.82
C PRO A 8 23.67 0.30 9.80
N MET A 9 24.33 0.38 10.95
CA MET A 9 25.77 0.13 11.12
C MET A 9 26.05 -1.16 11.89
N GLY A 10 25.00 -1.89 12.27
CA GLY A 10 25.03 -3.11 13.04
C GLY A 10 23.69 -3.35 13.71
N GLU A 11 23.56 -4.41 14.53
CA GLU A 11 22.30 -4.82 15.14
C GLU A 11 21.63 -3.74 16.03
N ARG A 12 22.39 -2.82 16.60
CA ARG A 12 21.90 -1.83 17.57
C ARG A 12 22.31 -0.39 17.28
N SER A 13 22.95 -0.12 16.17
CA SER A 13 23.46 1.21 15.83
C SER A 13 23.06 1.62 14.41
N SER A 14 22.81 2.91 14.24
CA SER A 14 22.53 3.50 12.92
C SER A 14 23.26 4.82 12.77
N GLN A 15 23.85 5.01 11.61
CA GLN A 15 24.40 6.30 11.22
C GLN A 15 23.27 7.21 10.76
N VAL A 16 23.24 8.43 11.28
CA VAL A 16 22.29 9.46 10.87
C VAL A 16 22.93 10.35 9.81
N VAL A 17 22.30 10.45 8.66
CA VAL A 17 22.69 11.37 7.59
C VAL A 17 21.60 12.44 7.48
N LEU A 18 21.94 13.71 7.65
CA LEU A 18 21.07 14.87 7.51
C LEU A 18 21.44 15.64 6.26
N LEU A 19 20.48 15.85 5.36
CA LEU A 19 20.68 16.63 4.13
C LEU A 19 21.96 16.22 3.36
N GLY A 20 22.23 14.91 3.33
CA GLY A 20 23.41 14.35 2.66
C GLY A 20 24.69 14.34 3.51
N GLN A 21 24.71 14.89 4.71
CA GLN A 21 25.87 14.92 5.60
C GLN A 21 25.71 14.01 6.83
N VAL A 22 26.74 13.24 7.15
CA VAL A 22 26.74 12.39 8.35
C VAL A 22 26.77 13.26 9.60
N SER A 23 25.87 12.99 10.56
CA SER A 23 25.86 13.59 11.88
C SER A 23 26.37 12.59 12.92
N PRO A 24 27.64 12.67 13.36
CA PRO A 24 28.18 11.78 14.39
C PRO A 24 27.51 11.95 15.75
N GLU A 25 27.06 13.17 16.05
CA GLU A 25 26.37 13.47 17.33
C GLU A 25 25.03 12.73 17.39
N LEU A 26 24.18 12.90 16.39
CA LEU A 26 22.86 12.24 16.35
C LEU A 26 22.99 10.72 16.19
N SER A 27 24.06 10.25 15.55
CA SER A 27 24.30 8.81 15.39
C SER A 27 24.54 8.10 16.74
N ARG A 28 25.04 8.81 17.74
CA ARG A 28 25.31 8.28 19.10
C ARG A 28 24.08 8.27 20.00
N LEU A 29 23.08 9.08 19.67
CA LEU A 29 21.87 9.21 20.47
C LEU A 29 20.90 8.05 20.24
N SER A 30 20.11 7.71 21.24
CA SER A 30 18.97 6.81 21.09
C SER A 30 17.90 7.45 20.20
N TRP A 31 16.99 6.62 19.65
CA TRP A 31 15.86 7.11 18.82
C TRP A 31 15.05 8.20 19.54
N ARG A 32 14.78 8.05 20.83
CA ARG A 32 14.00 9.00 21.61
C ARG A 32 14.70 10.36 21.78
N GLU A 33 16.01 10.34 21.98
CA GLU A 33 16.81 11.56 22.17
C GLU A 33 17.02 12.33 20.87
N ARG A 34 17.29 11.63 19.76
CA ARG A 34 17.54 12.28 18.46
C ARG A 34 16.28 12.81 17.77
N ARG A 35 15.12 12.20 18.03
CA ARG A 35 13.86 12.51 17.36
C ARG A 35 13.47 13.99 17.37
N PRO A 36 13.51 14.76 18.47
CA PRO A 36 13.18 16.19 18.44
C PRO A 36 14.05 17.00 17.47
N HIS A 37 15.33 16.63 17.33
CA HIS A 37 16.24 17.26 16.37
C HIS A 37 15.88 16.92 14.92
N LEU A 38 15.43 15.68 14.67
CA LEU A 38 15.02 15.23 13.35
C LEU A 38 13.71 15.88 12.89
N GLU A 39 12.76 16.10 13.79
CA GLU A 39 11.46 16.72 13.49
C GLU A 39 11.62 18.10 12.87
N GLY A 40 12.52 18.94 13.37
CA GLY A 40 12.81 20.26 12.81
C GLY A 40 13.31 20.19 11.37
N VAL A 41 14.27 19.31 11.10
CA VAL A 41 14.86 19.12 9.76
C VAL A 41 13.83 18.61 8.75
N VAL A 42 13.00 17.63 9.17
CA VAL A 42 11.92 17.09 8.29
C VAL A 42 10.92 18.16 7.95
N ARG A 43 10.50 18.96 8.94
CA ARG A 43 9.50 20.01 8.75
C ARG A 43 10.01 21.11 7.82
N GLU A 44 11.23 21.59 8.01
CA GLU A 44 11.84 22.59 7.15
C GLU A 44 11.98 22.10 5.70
N ALA A 45 12.43 20.86 5.51
CA ALA A 45 12.54 20.25 4.20
C ALA A 45 11.16 20.09 3.51
N LEU A 46 10.14 19.66 4.27
CA LEU A 46 8.77 19.54 3.77
C LEU A 46 8.19 20.90 3.36
N GLU A 47 8.33 21.92 4.21
CA GLU A 47 7.87 23.29 3.92
C GLU A 47 8.56 23.85 2.66
N GLY A 48 9.85 23.53 2.47
CA GLY A 48 10.58 23.85 1.25
C GLY A 48 9.99 23.19 0.01
N LEU A 49 9.74 21.88 0.07
CA LEU A 49 9.14 21.13 -1.04
C LEU A 49 7.74 21.63 -1.39
N LEU A 50 6.90 21.86 -0.37
CA LEU A 50 5.51 22.36 -0.57
C LEU A 50 5.47 23.78 -1.15
N ARG A 51 6.52 24.58 -0.95
CA ARG A 51 6.64 25.92 -1.56
C ARG A 51 7.13 25.86 -2.99
N ASP A 52 8.05 24.93 -3.29
CA ASP A 52 8.82 24.92 -4.53
C ASP A 52 8.19 24.03 -5.62
N TYR A 53 7.20 23.17 -5.26
CA TYR A 53 6.55 22.23 -6.17
C TYR A 53 5.01 22.28 -6.05
N ASP A 54 4.32 22.17 -7.18
CA ASP A 54 2.86 22.14 -7.25
C ASP A 54 2.28 20.84 -6.66
N LEU A 55 3.04 19.74 -6.71
CA LEU A 55 2.66 18.43 -6.18
C LEU A 55 3.86 17.78 -5.47
N VAL A 56 3.63 17.33 -4.25
CA VAL A 56 4.60 16.56 -3.48
C VAL A 56 4.04 15.17 -3.20
N VAL A 57 4.70 14.15 -3.72
CA VAL A 57 4.38 12.74 -3.44
C VAL A 57 5.31 12.24 -2.33
N MET A 58 4.72 11.66 -1.29
CA MET A 58 5.46 11.18 -0.12
C MET A 58 5.23 9.68 0.06
N GLU A 59 6.31 8.92 0.15
CA GLU A 59 6.29 7.53 0.55
C GLU A 59 6.55 7.41 2.06
N GLY A 60 5.72 6.61 2.74
CA GLY A 60 5.91 6.33 4.16
C GLY A 60 7.00 5.28 4.39
N ALA A 61 7.54 5.26 5.59
CA ALA A 61 8.54 4.27 6.01
C ALA A 61 7.97 3.35 7.10
N GLY A 62 7.83 2.07 6.79
CA GLY A 62 7.23 1.08 7.68
C GLY A 62 5.72 1.27 7.87
N SER A 63 5.14 0.58 8.84
CA SER A 63 3.71 0.70 9.14
C SER A 63 3.41 1.98 9.92
N PRO A 64 2.39 2.78 9.52
CA PRO A 64 2.03 4.02 10.20
C PRO A 64 1.44 3.80 11.60
N VAL A 65 1.20 2.56 11.99
CA VAL A 65 0.56 2.20 13.27
C VAL A 65 1.45 1.37 14.19
N GLU A 66 2.74 1.30 13.90
CA GLU A 66 3.74 0.67 14.79
C GLU A 66 3.94 1.47 16.07
N ARG A 67 3.42 0.97 17.19
CA ARG A 67 3.43 1.69 18.48
C ARG A 67 4.80 1.85 19.12
N ASN A 68 5.76 0.99 18.82
CA ASN A 68 7.14 1.10 19.28
C ASN A 68 7.86 2.35 18.75
N LEU A 69 7.41 2.90 17.62
CA LEU A 69 7.91 4.13 17.01
C LEU A 69 7.01 5.35 17.27
N TRP A 70 6.00 5.21 18.13
CA TRP A 70 5.01 6.27 18.40
C TRP A 70 5.58 7.46 19.16
N PRO A 71 5.18 8.72 18.82
CA PRO A 71 4.39 9.09 17.66
C PRO A 71 5.18 8.93 16.36
N ASP A 72 4.53 8.37 15.34
CA ASP A 72 5.12 8.09 14.04
C ASP A 72 5.47 9.37 13.29
N LEU A 73 6.76 9.55 12.98
CA LEU A 73 7.25 10.73 12.27
C LEU A 73 7.14 10.57 10.75
N PRO A 74 7.63 9.47 10.15
CA PRO A 74 7.74 9.37 8.70
C PRO A 74 6.40 9.24 7.97
N ASN A 75 5.35 8.79 8.64
CA ASN A 75 4.02 8.65 8.02
C ASN A 75 3.04 9.69 8.56
N LEU A 76 2.61 9.55 9.82
CA LEU A 76 1.48 10.31 10.35
C LEU A 76 1.77 11.80 10.57
N LYS A 77 2.94 12.14 11.13
CA LYS A 77 3.29 13.55 11.35
C LYS A 77 3.54 14.29 10.05
N VAL A 78 4.27 13.70 9.14
CA VAL A 78 4.54 14.30 7.82
C VAL A 78 3.24 14.50 7.05
N ALA A 79 2.36 13.49 7.02
CA ALA A 79 1.04 13.61 6.41
C ALA A 79 0.16 14.67 7.09
N GLN A 80 0.29 14.84 8.41
CA GLN A 80 -0.43 15.88 9.14
C GLN A 80 0.07 17.28 8.80
N TRP A 81 1.37 17.50 8.77
CA TRP A 81 1.96 18.81 8.46
C TRP A 81 1.72 19.25 7.03
N ALA A 82 1.73 18.31 6.09
CA ALA A 82 1.43 18.56 4.68
C ALA A 82 -0.07 18.63 4.37
N GLU A 83 -0.95 18.37 5.35
CA GLU A 83 -2.39 18.16 5.12
C GLU A 83 -2.67 17.11 4.02
N ALA A 84 -1.74 16.18 3.84
CA ALA A 84 -1.75 15.23 2.75
C ALA A 84 -2.94 14.27 2.81
N LYS A 85 -3.40 13.87 1.64
CA LYS A 85 -4.26 12.71 1.44
C LYS A 85 -3.39 11.46 1.29
N ALA A 86 -3.94 10.29 1.62
CA ALA A 86 -3.18 9.05 1.64
C ALA A 86 -3.91 7.90 0.95
N LEU A 87 -3.15 7.04 0.29
CA LEU A 87 -3.59 5.72 -0.14
C LEU A 87 -2.96 4.67 0.79
N LEU A 88 -3.74 3.69 1.20
CA LEU A 88 -3.23 2.57 1.98
C LEU A 88 -3.13 1.34 1.08
N VAL A 89 -1.90 0.87 0.89
CA VAL A 89 -1.57 -0.25 0.00
C VAL A 89 -1.20 -1.48 0.82
N ALA A 90 -1.77 -2.64 0.49
CA ALA A 90 -1.41 -3.91 1.13
C ALA A 90 -0.96 -4.95 0.11
N ASP A 91 0.08 -5.69 0.47
CA ASP A 91 0.61 -6.80 -0.31
C ASP A 91 -0.25 -8.05 -0.09
N VAL A 92 -0.88 -8.55 -1.16
CA VAL A 92 -1.74 -9.74 -1.12
C VAL A 92 -0.91 -11.03 -1.11
N ASP A 93 0.26 -11.03 -1.72
CA ASP A 93 1.11 -12.23 -1.88
C ASP A 93 1.61 -12.76 -0.52
N GLN A 94 1.68 -11.90 0.50
CA GLN A 94 2.05 -12.28 1.86
C GLN A 94 0.89 -12.85 2.69
N GLY A 95 -0.35 -12.74 2.21
CA GLY A 95 -1.54 -13.11 2.94
C GLY A 95 -1.97 -12.07 4.00
N GLY A 96 -3.20 -12.17 4.46
CA GLY A 96 -3.74 -11.29 5.52
C GLY A 96 -3.96 -9.83 5.12
N SER A 97 -3.92 -9.47 3.85
CA SER A 97 -4.05 -8.10 3.35
C SER A 97 -5.33 -7.38 3.81
N LEU A 98 -6.47 -8.07 3.85
CA LEU A 98 -7.73 -7.52 4.38
C LEU A 98 -7.60 -7.12 5.86
N ALA A 99 -7.01 -7.99 6.67
CA ALA A 99 -6.78 -7.74 8.09
C ALA A 99 -5.78 -6.59 8.29
N ALA A 100 -4.73 -6.53 7.46
CA ALA A 100 -3.73 -5.45 7.51
C ALA A 100 -4.35 -4.09 7.17
N LEU A 101 -5.17 -3.99 6.11
CA LEU A 101 -5.86 -2.75 5.73
C LEU A 101 -6.84 -2.31 6.80
N TYR A 102 -7.71 -3.21 7.25
CA TYR A 102 -8.67 -2.90 8.30
C TYR A 102 -8.02 -2.57 9.63
N GLY A 103 -7.03 -3.37 10.07
CA GLY A 103 -6.30 -3.15 11.32
C GLY A 103 -5.55 -1.82 11.32
N THR A 104 -4.87 -1.47 10.23
CA THR A 104 -4.23 -0.18 10.05
C THR A 104 -5.24 0.95 10.13
N TRP A 105 -6.34 0.89 9.37
CA TRP A 105 -7.43 1.87 9.43
C TRP A 105 -7.99 2.02 10.84
N ALA A 106 -8.23 0.91 11.54
CA ALA A 106 -8.77 0.93 12.90
C ALA A 106 -7.83 1.65 13.90
N LEU A 107 -6.52 1.51 13.73
CA LEU A 107 -5.50 2.11 14.58
C LEU A 107 -5.13 3.55 14.20
N LEU A 108 -5.44 4.01 12.99
CA LEU A 108 -5.16 5.38 12.52
C LEU A 108 -5.95 6.47 13.26
N GLN A 109 -7.04 6.14 13.93
CA GLN A 109 -7.86 7.07 14.71
C GLN A 109 -8.24 8.33 13.90
N ASP A 110 -7.85 9.52 14.37
CA ASP A 110 -8.18 10.81 13.72
C ASP A 110 -7.55 10.99 12.33
N HIS A 111 -6.53 10.19 11.99
CA HIS A 111 -5.91 10.24 10.66
C HIS A 111 -6.71 9.51 9.58
N ARG A 112 -7.76 8.74 9.93
CA ARG A 112 -8.64 8.03 8.97
C ARG A 112 -9.23 8.94 7.90
N GLN A 113 -9.56 10.19 8.25
CA GLN A 113 -10.11 11.20 7.34
C GLN A 113 -9.16 11.60 6.20
N ARG A 114 -7.88 11.21 6.28
CA ARG A 114 -6.89 11.45 5.23
C ARG A 114 -6.90 10.39 4.15
N LEU A 115 -7.47 9.22 4.43
CA LEU A 115 -7.48 8.13 3.46
C LEU A 115 -8.43 8.42 2.30
N LEU A 116 -7.90 8.35 1.09
CA LEU A 116 -8.66 8.41 -0.17
C LEU A 116 -9.16 7.04 -0.59
N GLY A 117 -8.41 5.98 -0.27
CA GLY A 117 -8.77 4.64 -0.69
C GLY A 117 -7.76 3.59 -0.27
N PHE A 118 -8.18 2.34 -0.47
CA PHE A 118 -7.36 1.14 -0.30
C PHE A 118 -6.95 0.58 -1.66
N VAL A 119 -5.75 0.01 -1.71
CA VAL A 119 -5.24 -0.69 -2.88
C VAL A 119 -4.71 -2.05 -2.46
N PHE A 120 -5.15 -3.10 -3.13
CA PHE A 120 -4.56 -4.42 -3.03
C PHE A 120 -3.45 -4.55 -4.09
N ASN A 121 -2.26 -4.98 -3.70
CA ASN A 121 -1.10 -5.09 -4.59
C ASN A 121 -0.59 -6.52 -4.65
N LYS A 122 0.05 -6.88 -5.77
CA LYS A 122 0.68 -8.17 -6.04
C LYS A 122 -0.29 -9.35 -5.99
N PHE A 123 -1.49 -9.15 -6.50
CA PHE A 123 -2.50 -10.20 -6.54
C PHE A 123 -2.15 -11.28 -7.58
N ARG A 124 -2.39 -12.54 -7.21
CA ARG A 124 -2.31 -13.70 -8.10
C ARG A 124 -3.61 -14.48 -8.04
N GLY A 125 -4.19 -14.76 -9.18
CA GLY A 125 -5.40 -15.56 -9.29
C GLY A 125 -6.56 -14.81 -9.95
N GLU A 126 -7.77 -15.29 -9.73
CA GLU A 126 -9.00 -14.72 -10.31
C GLU A 126 -9.50 -13.57 -9.43
N LEU A 127 -9.59 -12.37 -9.99
CA LEU A 127 -9.99 -11.15 -9.28
C LEU A 127 -11.39 -11.28 -8.64
N GLU A 128 -12.28 -12.05 -9.27
CA GLU A 128 -13.63 -12.28 -8.76
C GLU A 128 -13.65 -12.90 -7.35
N LEU A 129 -12.62 -13.67 -6.97
CA LEU A 129 -12.49 -14.24 -5.64
C LEU A 129 -12.14 -13.19 -4.57
N LEU A 130 -11.51 -12.08 -4.98
CA LEU A 130 -11.12 -10.99 -4.06
C LEU A 130 -12.21 -9.91 -3.93
N LYS A 131 -13.06 -9.73 -4.94
CA LYS A 131 -14.12 -8.69 -4.94
C LYS A 131 -15.02 -8.68 -3.70
N PRO A 132 -15.43 -9.81 -3.10
CA PRO A 132 -16.19 -9.77 -1.84
C PRO A 132 -15.47 -9.05 -0.70
N ALA A 133 -14.14 -9.08 -0.66
CA ALA A 133 -13.35 -8.36 0.34
C ALA A 133 -13.43 -6.84 0.17
N TYR A 134 -13.67 -6.33 -1.04
CA TYR A 134 -13.87 -4.90 -1.29
C TYR A 134 -15.12 -4.41 -0.53
N GLY A 135 -16.27 -5.04 -0.79
CA GLY A 135 -17.52 -4.65 -0.15
C GLY A 135 -17.48 -4.74 1.38
N LEU A 136 -16.78 -5.75 1.93
CA LEU A 136 -16.56 -5.86 3.37
C LEU A 136 -15.72 -4.70 3.91
N LEU A 137 -14.60 -4.40 3.27
CA LEU A 137 -13.69 -3.35 3.72
C LEU A 137 -14.37 -1.96 3.64
N GLU A 138 -15.05 -1.68 2.54
CA GLU A 138 -15.82 -0.44 2.36
C GLU A 138 -16.95 -0.31 3.37
N ALA A 139 -17.72 -1.38 3.61
CA ALA A 139 -18.80 -1.40 4.61
C ALA A 139 -18.27 -1.14 6.04
N TRP A 140 -17.10 -1.69 6.38
CA TRP A 140 -16.53 -1.52 7.73
C TRP A 140 -15.88 -0.16 7.95
N THR A 141 -15.35 0.46 6.89
CA THR A 141 -14.49 1.63 7.01
C THR A 141 -15.09 2.91 6.45
N GLY A 142 -16.01 2.81 5.51
CA GLY A 142 -16.52 3.93 4.72
C GLY A 142 -15.50 4.49 3.73
N VAL A 143 -14.36 3.82 3.50
CA VAL A 143 -13.29 4.22 2.60
C VAL A 143 -13.31 3.31 1.36
N PRO A 144 -13.29 3.83 0.13
CA PRO A 144 -13.39 3.02 -1.07
C PRO A 144 -12.17 2.13 -1.30
N VAL A 145 -12.37 0.99 -1.93
CA VAL A 145 -11.30 0.18 -2.52
C VAL A 145 -11.10 0.65 -3.96
N LEU A 146 -9.96 1.25 -4.26
CA LEU A 146 -9.66 1.80 -5.58
C LEU A 146 -9.37 0.69 -6.62
N GLY A 147 -8.95 -0.47 -6.18
CA GLY A 147 -8.72 -1.61 -7.05
C GLY A 147 -7.64 -2.57 -6.57
N THR A 148 -7.26 -3.47 -7.46
CA THR A 148 -6.23 -4.48 -7.21
C THR A 148 -5.25 -4.53 -8.36
N LEU A 149 -3.98 -4.35 -8.05
CA LEU A 149 -2.88 -4.55 -8.99
C LEU A 149 -2.50 -6.03 -9.02
N PRO A 150 -2.43 -6.63 -10.19
CA PRO A 150 -1.93 -8.00 -10.32
C PRO A 150 -0.42 -8.04 -9.99
N MET A 151 0.11 -9.25 -9.81
CA MET A 151 1.54 -9.45 -9.77
C MET A 151 2.12 -9.14 -11.15
N LEU A 152 2.62 -7.94 -11.31
CA LEU A 152 3.27 -7.51 -12.53
C LEU A 152 4.62 -8.21 -12.67
N GLY A 153 4.95 -8.63 -13.86
CA GLY A 153 6.28 -9.19 -14.17
C GLY A 153 7.34 -8.11 -14.38
N LEU A 154 7.11 -6.91 -13.90
CA LEU A 154 8.02 -5.78 -13.97
C LEU A 154 9.07 -5.89 -12.88
N GLU A 155 10.32 -5.72 -13.25
CA GLU A 155 11.44 -5.65 -12.32
C GLU A 155 11.81 -4.18 -12.15
N LEU A 156 11.68 -3.68 -10.93
CA LEU A 156 12.15 -2.35 -10.53
C LEU A 156 13.38 -2.49 -9.65
N PRO A 157 14.30 -1.53 -9.67
CA PRO A 157 15.42 -1.51 -8.73
C PRO A 157 14.89 -1.53 -7.29
N GLU A 158 15.39 -2.43 -6.46
CA GLU A 158 15.08 -2.46 -5.03
C GLU A 158 15.98 -1.48 -4.27
N GLU A 159 15.42 -0.66 -3.37
CA GLU A 159 16.16 0.34 -2.60
C GLU A 159 17.19 -0.29 -1.66
N ASP A 160 16.84 -1.39 -0.98
CA ASP A 160 17.65 -2.03 0.06
C ASP A 160 18.15 -3.44 -0.29
N GLY A 161 17.89 -3.93 -1.47
CA GLY A 161 18.27 -5.27 -1.86
C GLY A 161 18.09 -5.52 -3.34
N PHE A 162 18.72 -6.56 -3.81
CA PHE A 162 18.58 -7.03 -5.17
C PHE A 162 18.05 -8.45 -5.13
N ARG A 163 16.74 -8.63 -5.29
CA ARG A 163 16.09 -9.95 -5.40
C ARG A 163 15.78 -10.22 -6.86
N HIS A 164 16.76 -10.72 -7.57
CA HIS A 164 16.54 -11.17 -8.93
C HIS A 164 15.95 -12.58 -8.95
N ARG A 165 14.86 -12.77 -9.69
CA ARG A 165 14.37 -14.10 -10.05
C ARG A 165 15.03 -14.50 -11.36
N PRO A 166 15.80 -15.58 -11.41
CA PRO A 166 16.47 -15.98 -12.64
C PRO A 166 15.43 -16.23 -13.75
N ARG A 167 15.44 -15.37 -14.78
CA ARG A 167 14.76 -15.66 -16.04
C ARG A 167 15.68 -16.50 -16.89
N ALA A 168 15.20 -17.65 -17.33
CA ALA A 168 15.94 -18.60 -18.15
C ALA A 168 15.99 -18.16 -19.62
N ALA A 169 16.53 -16.99 -19.94
CA ALA A 169 16.73 -16.60 -21.34
C ALA A 169 17.76 -15.48 -21.46
N GLY A 170 19.03 -15.80 -21.63
CA GLY A 170 20.07 -14.79 -21.82
C GLY A 170 21.42 -15.38 -22.16
N HIS A 171 22.42 -14.51 -22.34
CA HIS A 171 23.80 -14.81 -22.73
C HIS A 171 24.62 -15.48 -21.62
N GLY A 172 24.20 -16.63 -21.13
CA GLY A 172 24.96 -17.35 -20.11
C GLY A 172 24.88 -16.74 -18.72
N LYS A 173 25.67 -17.30 -17.79
CA LYS A 173 25.66 -16.95 -16.37
C LYS A 173 26.59 -15.78 -16.07
N VAL A 174 26.07 -14.72 -15.44
CA VAL A 174 26.82 -13.63 -14.83
C VAL A 174 26.75 -13.76 -13.32
N ALA A 175 27.88 -13.76 -12.61
CA ALA A 175 27.90 -13.86 -11.15
C ALA A 175 28.36 -12.56 -10.51
N ILE A 176 27.53 -12.01 -9.62
CA ILE A 176 27.87 -10.88 -8.74
C ILE A 176 28.30 -11.48 -7.40
N LEU A 177 29.49 -11.15 -6.92
CA LEU A 177 29.99 -11.64 -5.63
C LEU A 177 29.29 -10.85 -4.50
N ARG A 178 28.47 -11.56 -3.70
CA ARG A 178 27.61 -10.99 -2.66
C ARG A 178 28.29 -11.06 -1.28
N TYR A 179 29.34 -10.27 -1.06
CA TYR A 179 29.96 -10.13 0.26
C TYR A 179 29.08 -9.35 1.24
N PRO A 180 29.32 -9.46 2.57
CA PRO A 180 28.41 -8.97 3.61
C PRO A 180 28.04 -7.49 3.49
N HIS A 181 28.99 -6.63 3.10
CA HIS A 181 28.77 -5.18 2.98
C HIS A 181 28.73 -4.70 1.53
N ALA A 182 28.38 -5.58 0.58
CA ALA A 182 28.20 -5.19 -0.82
C ALA A 182 27.18 -4.07 -0.95
N SER A 183 27.45 -3.11 -1.83
CA SER A 183 26.63 -1.91 -2.02
C SER A 183 26.47 -1.57 -3.50
N ASN A 184 25.49 -0.70 -3.80
CA ASN A 184 25.19 -0.24 -5.16
C ASN A 184 24.90 -1.40 -6.12
N LEU A 185 24.19 -2.42 -5.65
CA LEU A 185 23.84 -3.60 -6.45
C LEU A 185 22.77 -3.31 -7.48
N ASP A 186 22.00 -2.27 -7.27
CA ASP A 186 20.99 -1.72 -8.16
C ASP A 186 21.57 -1.34 -9.53
N GLU A 187 22.83 -0.89 -9.59
CA GLU A 187 23.51 -0.62 -10.87
C GLU A 187 23.64 -1.83 -11.81
N PHE A 188 23.48 -3.04 -11.28
CA PHE A 188 23.50 -4.29 -12.05
C PHE A 188 22.10 -4.82 -12.37
N TRP A 189 21.05 -4.11 -11.96
CA TRP A 189 19.68 -4.49 -12.24
C TRP A 189 19.40 -4.80 -13.73
N PRO A 190 19.87 -3.99 -14.70
CA PRO A 190 19.61 -4.25 -16.12
C PRO A 190 20.13 -5.62 -16.60
N LEU A 191 21.16 -6.16 -15.94
CA LEU A 191 21.74 -7.45 -16.32
C LEU A 191 20.80 -8.63 -16.09
N GLY A 192 19.78 -8.47 -15.22
CA GLY A 192 18.75 -9.48 -14.97
C GLY A 192 17.92 -9.85 -16.19
N GLU A 193 17.73 -8.89 -17.11
CA GLU A 193 17.06 -9.13 -18.38
C GLU A 193 18.00 -9.70 -19.45
N LEU A 194 19.30 -9.42 -19.33
CA LEU A 194 20.29 -9.71 -20.38
C LEU A 194 20.96 -11.08 -20.19
N ALA A 195 21.06 -11.59 -18.96
CA ALA A 195 21.78 -12.80 -18.64
C ALA A 195 21.15 -13.56 -17.46
N GLN A 196 21.59 -14.80 -17.25
CA GLN A 196 21.30 -15.51 -16.01
C GLN A 196 22.13 -14.90 -14.87
N LEU A 197 21.56 -13.95 -14.16
CA LEU A 197 22.22 -13.25 -13.07
C LEU A 197 22.17 -14.06 -11.78
N VAL A 198 23.32 -14.27 -11.14
CA VAL A 198 23.45 -15.00 -9.88
C VAL A 198 24.19 -14.13 -8.87
N GLN A 199 23.60 -13.95 -7.69
CA GLN A 199 24.27 -13.34 -6.54
C GLN A 199 24.99 -14.44 -5.75
N ALA A 200 26.28 -14.62 -6.03
CA ALA A 200 27.08 -15.69 -5.47
C ALA A 200 27.55 -15.35 -4.03
N ARG A 201 27.15 -16.17 -3.07
CA ARG A 201 27.62 -16.14 -1.69
C ARG A 201 28.69 -17.17 -1.40
N THR A 202 28.81 -18.16 -2.27
CA THR A 202 29.86 -19.19 -2.22
C THR A 202 30.53 -19.31 -3.59
N PRO A 203 31.79 -19.80 -3.65
CA PRO A 203 32.49 -20.00 -4.92
C PRO A 203 31.71 -20.89 -5.89
N GLU A 204 31.05 -21.94 -5.40
CA GLU A 204 30.28 -22.90 -6.19
C GLU A 204 29.12 -22.22 -6.92
N GLU A 205 28.47 -21.23 -6.28
CA GLU A 205 27.41 -20.46 -6.89
C GLU A 205 27.92 -19.59 -8.05
N ALA A 206 29.19 -19.18 -8.04
CA ALA A 206 29.82 -18.41 -9.11
C ALA A 206 30.43 -19.28 -10.22
N GLU A 207 30.61 -20.58 -10.00
CA GLU A 207 31.16 -21.48 -11.00
C GLU A 207 30.40 -21.43 -12.33
N GLY A 208 31.14 -21.50 -13.43
CA GLY A 208 30.58 -21.48 -14.79
C GLY A 208 30.13 -20.10 -15.28
N ALA A 209 30.25 -19.06 -14.49
CA ALA A 209 29.98 -17.71 -14.97
C ALA A 209 30.97 -17.33 -16.08
N TRP A 210 30.47 -16.66 -17.11
CA TRP A 210 31.36 -16.09 -18.14
C TRP A 210 31.86 -14.71 -17.75
N LEU A 211 31.10 -13.96 -16.92
CA LEU A 211 31.47 -12.66 -16.36
C LEU A 211 31.34 -12.73 -14.83
N LEU A 212 32.40 -12.34 -14.13
CA LEU A 212 32.38 -12.10 -12.69
C LEU A 212 32.28 -10.61 -12.41
N ILE A 213 31.45 -10.21 -11.44
CA ILE A 213 31.30 -8.83 -10.98
C ILE A 213 31.60 -8.78 -9.49
N LEU A 214 32.55 -7.93 -9.14
CA LEU A 214 32.91 -7.56 -7.78
C LEU A 214 32.33 -6.14 -7.53
N PRO A 215 31.15 -6.03 -6.91
CA PRO A 215 30.47 -4.74 -6.75
C PRO A 215 31.16 -3.82 -5.74
N GLY A 216 30.59 -2.65 -5.48
CA GLY A 216 31.00 -1.78 -4.40
C GLY A 216 30.90 -2.43 -3.03
N SER A 217 31.67 -1.99 -2.06
CA SER A 217 31.56 -2.35 -0.65
C SER A 217 31.52 -1.10 0.22
N ARG A 218 30.73 -1.15 1.28
CA ARG A 218 30.70 -0.10 2.31
C ARG A 218 31.83 -0.23 3.31
N LEU A 219 32.38 -1.45 3.48
CA LEU A 219 33.43 -1.80 4.43
C LEU A 219 34.40 -2.79 3.78
N PRO A 220 35.17 -2.39 2.74
CA PRO A 220 36.03 -3.30 1.98
C PRO A 220 37.07 -4.00 2.86
N ALA A 221 37.60 -3.34 3.88
CA ALA A 221 38.54 -3.97 4.82
C ALA A 221 37.89 -5.13 5.62
N GLU A 222 36.61 -5.07 5.90
CA GLU A 222 35.87 -6.12 6.61
C GLU A 222 35.41 -7.25 5.67
N ASP A 223 35.17 -6.95 4.39
CA ASP A 223 34.78 -7.93 3.37
C ASP A 223 35.98 -8.75 2.82
N LEU A 224 37.20 -8.26 2.98
CA LEU A 224 38.42 -8.96 2.50
C LEU A 224 38.53 -10.42 2.98
N PRO A 225 38.31 -10.76 4.26
CA PRO A 225 38.35 -12.16 4.72
C PRO A 225 37.37 -13.06 3.98
N TRP A 226 36.17 -12.54 3.71
CA TRP A 226 35.14 -13.28 2.94
C TRP A 226 35.57 -13.43 1.48
N LEU A 227 36.06 -12.38 0.83
CA LEU A 227 36.48 -12.39 -0.56
C LEU A 227 37.69 -13.31 -0.80
N ARG A 228 38.55 -13.53 0.20
CA ARG A 228 39.68 -14.49 0.12
C ARG A 228 39.23 -15.90 -0.20
N ASN A 229 38.03 -16.32 0.20
CA ASN A 229 37.48 -17.62 -0.12
C ASN A 229 37.22 -17.78 -1.64
N PHE A 230 37.00 -16.69 -2.33
CA PHE A 230 36.79 -16.65 -3.79
C PHE A 230 38.10 -16.51 -4.59
N LEU A 231 39.24 -16.26 -3.94
CA LEU A 231 40.49 -16.00 -4.64
C LEU A 231 40.90 -17.12 -5.61
N PRO A 232 40.79 -18.42 -5.27
CA PRO A 232 41.09 -19.49 -6.22
C PRO A 232 40.19 -19.41 -7.47
N LEU A 233 38.87 -19.25 -7.28
CA LEU A 233 37.91 -19.10 -8.37
C LEU A 233 38.23 -17.89 -9.25
N ILE A 234 38.50 -16.73 -8.65
CA ILE A 234 38.82 -15.50 -9.39
C ILE A 234 40.07 -15.68 -10.23
N ARG A 235 41.14 -16.29 -9.66
CA ARG A 235 42.39 -16.56 -10.40
C ARG A 235 42.17 -17.51 -11.56
N ASP A 236 41.45 -18.59 -11.36
CA ASP A 236 41.15 -19.57 -12.41
C ASP A 236 40.29 -18.94 -13.51
N HIS A 237 39.32 -18.12 -13.15
CA HIS A 237 38.47 -17.37 -14.09
C HIS A 237 39.30 -16.45 -14.98
N LEU A 238 40.18 -15.65 -14.38
CA LEU A 238 41.06 -14.73 -15.10
C LEU A 238 42.10 -15.47 -15.93
N ALA A 239 42.69 -16.56 -15.43
CA ALA A 239 43.64 -17.40 -16.16
C ALA A 239 43.04 -18.03 -17.42
N GLN A 240 41.72 -18.32 -17.41
CA GLN A 240 40.97 -18.77 -18.57
C GLN A 240 40.64 -17.66 -19.56
N GLY A 241 41.09 -16.42 -19.33
CA GLY A 241 40.79 -15.25 -20.16
C GLY A 241 39.34 -14.76 -20.03
N ARG A 242 38.59 -15.19 -19.02
CA ARG A 242 37.22 -14.78 -18.81
C ARG A 242 37.15 -13.41 -18.14
N PRO A 243 36.23 -12.52 -18.55
CA PRO A 243 36.17 -11.15 -18.05
C PRO A 243 35.70 -11.08 -16.59
N ALA A 244 36.30 -10.16 -15.84
CA ALA A 244 35.83 -9.74 -14.54
C ALA A 244 35.77 -8.23 -14.45
N LEU A 245 34.73 -7.70 -13.81
CA LEU A 245 34.55 -6.29 -13.52
C LEU A 245 34.61 -6.07 -12.01
N ALA A 246 35.48 -5.19 -11.56
CA ALA A 246 35.57 -4.77 -10.16
C ALA A 246 35.25 -3.28 -10.04
N VAL A 247 34.25 -2.94 -9.21
CA VAL A 247 33.75 -1.59 -9.04
C VAL A 247 34.04 -1.11 -7.62
N CYS A 248 34.63 0.10 -7.49
CA CYS A 248 34.84 0.82 -6.23
C CYS A 248 35.45 -0.10 -5.14
N GLY A 249 34.76 -0.38 -4.03
CA GLY A 249 35.23 -1.29 -2.97
C GLY A 249 35.66 -2.67 -3.48
N GLY A 250 35.01 -3.19 -4.52
CA GLY A 250 35.47 -4.41 -5.20
C GLY A 250 36.86 -4.30 -5.78
N ALA A 251 37.19 -3.16 -6.43
CA ALA A 251 38.53 -2.86 -6.94
C ALA A 251 39.52 -2.59 -5.81
N GLU A 252 39.09 -1.91 -4.73
CA GLU A 252 39.94 -1.70 -3.55
C GLU A 252 40.42 -3.02 -2.94
N MET A 253 39.55 -4.01 -2.80
CA MET A 253 39.89 -5.31 -2.25
C MET A 253 40.84 -6.12 -3.13
N LEU A 254 40.85 -5.89 -4.44
CA LEU A 254 41.78 -6.52 -5.38
C LEU A 254 43.15 -5.86 -5.42
N SER A 255 43.33 -4.69 -4.83
CA SER A 255 44.61 -3.96 -4.73
C SER A 255 45.63 -4.74 -3.89
N GLN A 256 46.87 -4.22 -3.80
CA GLN A 256 47.90 -4.80 -2.93
C GLN A 256 47.58 -4.60 -1.45
N ALA A 257 47.06 -3.43 -1.09
CA ALA A 257 46.67 -3.09 0.28
C ALA A 257 45.69 -1.93 0.31
N ILE A 258 44.84 -1.92 1.35
CA ILE A 258 44.00 -0.79 1.78
C ILE A 258 44.65 -0.18 3.00
N LEU A 259 45.03 1.13 2.90
CA LEU A 259 45.70 1.90 3.95
C LEU A 259 44.69 2.86 4.56
N ASP A 260 44.22 2.61 5.77
CA ASP A 260 43.32 3.51 6.50
C ASP A 260 44.02 4.07 7.76
N GLU A 261 44.92 5.03 7.54
CA GLU A 261 45.68 5.66 8.60
C GLU A 261 44.81 6.56 9.50
N GLU A 262 43.77 7.13 8.90
CA GLU A 262 42.87 8.09 9.56
C GLU A 262 41.69 7.43 10.27
N GLY A 263 41.45 6.13 10.04
CA GLY A 263 40.32 5.41 10.59
C GLY A 263 38.99 5.89 10.00
N VAL A 264 38.94 6.03 8.68
CA VAL A 264 37.73 6.41 7.93
C VAL A 264 36.67 5.32 8.08
N GLU A 265 37.09 4.06 7.91
CA GLU A 265 36.29 2.87 8.14
C GLU A 265 36.83 2.10 9.34
N ARG A 266 38.09 1.69 9.26
CA ARG A 266 38.80 0.98 10.32
C ARG A 266 40.29 1.27 10.23
N LYS A 267 40.85 1.92 11.24
CA LYS A 267 42.27 2.26 11.28
C LYS A 267 43.16 1.04 11.14
N GLY A 268 44.07 1.07 10.15
CA GLY A 268 45.02 -0.01 9.91
C GLY A 268 45.50 -0.14 8.47
N THR A 269 46.32 -1.16 8.23
CA THR A 269 46.74 -1.59 6.90
C THR A 269 46.19 -3.00 6.65
N PHE A 270 45.42 -3.15 5.58
CA PHE A 270 44.75 -4.41 5.25
C PHE A 270 45.33 -4.95 3.94
N PRO A 271 46.04 -6.08 3.94
CA PRO A 271 46.55 -6.67 2.70
C PRO A 271 45.39 -7.07 1.79
N GLY A 272 45.34 -6.50 0.59
CA GLY A 272 44.36 -6.87 -0.44
C GLY A 272 44.65 -8.24 -1.06
N LEU A 273 43.99 -8.56 -2.18
CA LEU A 273 44.20 -9.81 -2.91
C LEU A 273 45.40 -9.77 -3.87
N GLY A 274 45.99 -8.58 -4.12
CA GLY A 274 47.17 -8.39 -4.95
C GLY A 274 47.00 -8.72 -6.44
N LEU A 275 45.76 -8.59 -6.94
CA LEU A 275 45.46 -8.76 -8.37
C LEU A 275 45.59 -7.45 -9.17
N LEU A 276 45.66 -6.31 -8.49
CA LEU A 276 45.88 -5.00 -9.05
C LEU A 276 47.17 -4.39 -8.48
N PRO A 277 48.00 -3.67 -9.28
CA PRO A 277 49.31 -3.17 -8.86
C PRO A 277 49.28 -1.90 -8.00
N PHE A 278 48.17 -1.59 -7.37
CA PHE A 278 47.95 -0.36 -6.62
C PHE A 278 47.89 -0.61 -5.11
N GLN A 279 48.09 0.46 -4.34
CA GLN A 279 47.71 0.57 -2.94
C GLN A 279 46.63 1.64 -2.85
N VAL A 280 45.57 1.37 -2.15
CA VAL A 280 44.45 2.29 -1.94
C VAL A 280 44.60 2.93 -0.57
N ARG A 281 44.63 4.27 -0.52
CA ARG A 281 44.66 5.05 0.71
C ARG A 281 43.26 5.58 0.98
N MET A 282 42.74 5.34 2.17
CA MET A 282 41.46 5.88 2.61
C MET A 282 41.61 7.32 3.10
N GLU A 283 40.80 8.24 2.58
CA GLU A 283 40.77 9.64 2.97
C GLU A 283 39.41 10.03 3.53
N ARG A 284 39.40 10.94 4.53
CA ARG A 284 38.14 11.44 5.12
C ARG A 284 37.28 12.18 4.10
N ARG A 285 37.92 12.88 3.17
CA ARG A 285 37.20 13.58 2.10
C ARG A 285 36.71 12.56 1.08
N LYS A 286 35.39 12.41 1.01
CA LYS A 286 34.74 11.54 0.04
C LYS A 286 34.73 12.16 -1.35
N THR A 287 35.15 11.42 -2.36
CA THR A 287 34.95 11.81 -3.76
C THR A 287 33.49 11.51 -4.12
N VAL A 288 32.77 12.54 -4.60
CA VAL A 288 31.38 12.40 -5.12
C VAL A 288 31.32 13.21 -6.39
N ALA A 289 31.22 12.55 -7.55
CA ALA A 289 31.24 13.24 -8.85
C ALA A 289 30.44 12.45 -9.88
N ARG A 290 29.62 13.15 -10.67
CA ARG A 290 29.08 12.59 -11.92
C ARG A 290 30.14 12.64 -13.00
N ARG A 291 30.21 11.60 -13.82
CA ARG A 291 31.16 11.47 -14.92
C ARG A 291 30.43 11.16 -16.22
N ARG A 292 30.90 11.81 -17.27
CA ARG A 292 30.59 11.47 -18.64
C ARG A 292 31.93 11.43 -19.39
N LEU A 293 32.24 10.30 -19.99
CA LEU A 293 33.55 10.09 -20.60
C LEU A 293 33.49 9.10 -21.76
N LEU A 294 34.46 9.19 -22.64
CA LEU A 294 34.66 8.29 -23.75
C LEU A 294 35.64 7.19 -23.33
N LEU A 295 35.20 5.91 -23.38
CA LEU A 295 36.10 4.79 -23.10
C LEU A 295 37.10 4.59 -24.21
N GLN A 296 38.38 4.45 -23.85
CA GLN A 296 39.50 4.26 -24.79
C GLN A 296 40.63 3.46 -24.14
N GLY A 297 41.42 2.78 -24.98
CA GLY A 297 42.63 2.07 -24.53
C GLY A 297 42.37 0.73 -23.84
N LEU A 298 41.17 0.20 -23.94
CA LEU A 298 40.81 -1.14 -23.44
C LEU A 298 41.22 -2.21 -24.48
N GLY A 299 41.61 -3.39 -24.01
CA GLY A 299 42.04 -4.51 -24.84
C GLY A 299 41.27 -5.80 -24.61
N GLY A 300 41.51 -6.80 -25.45
CA GLY A 300 40.93 -8.14 -25.31
C GLY A 300 39.41 -8.14 -25.28
N PHE A 301 38.82 -8.73 -24.27
CA PHE A 301 37.34 -8.76 -24.13
C PHE A 301 36.73 -7.35 -24.05
N TRP A 302 37.41 -6.42 -23.39
CA TRP A 302 36.91 -5.07 -23.13
C TRP A 302 37.10 -4.10 -24.30
N ASP A 303 37.84 -4.48 -25.36
CA ASP A 303 38.07 -3.66 -26.57
C ASP A 303 36.75 -3.17 -27.20
N ARG A 304 35.71 -3.97 -27.13
CA ARG A 304 34.36 -3.65 -27.63
C ARG A 304 33.67 -2.45 -26.96
N LEU A 305 34.23 -1.98 -25.86
CA LEU A 305 33.75 -0.77 -25.17
C LEU A 305 34.48 0.51 -25.64
N ASN A 306 35.58 0.39 -26.40
CA ASN A 306 36.28 1.55 -26.89
C ASN A 306 35.39 2.36 -27.85
N GLY A 307 35.45 3.68 -27.70
CA GLY A 307 34.62 4.60 -28.48
C GLY A 307 33.21 4.81 -27.95
N LEU A 308 32.82 4.12 -26.88
CA LEU A 308 31.52 4.35 -26.25
C LEU A 308 31.64 5.54 -25.28
N GLU A 309 30.67 6.44 -25.36
CA GLU A 309 30.44 7.45 -24.33
C GLU A 309 29.62 6.81 -23.22
N VAL A 310 30.10 6.91 -21.98
CA VAL A 310 29.43 6.34 -20.79
C VAL A 310 29.21 7.43 -19.75
N GLU A 311 28.08 7.29 -19.06
CA GLU A 311 27.73 8.12 -17.92
C GLU A 311 27.72 7.27 -16.65
N GLY A 312 28.07 7.88 -15.52
CA GLY A 312 28.07 7.21 -14.23
C GLY A 312 28.47 8.19 -13.13
N TYR A 313 28.81 7.63 -11.96
CA TYR A 313 29.21 8.44 -10.82
C TYR A 313 30.33 7.77 -10.01
N GLU A 314 31.13 8.60 -9.34
CA GLU A 314 32.12 8.19 -8.34
C GLU A 314 31.58 8.51 -6.95
N ILE A 315 31.71 7.58 -6.01
CA ILE A 315 31.34 7.76 -4.61
C ILE A 315 32.21 6.90 -3.69
N HIS A 316 33.43 7.37 -3.37
CA HIS A 316 34.42 6.59 -2.63
C HIS A 316 35.28 7.43 -1.70
N HIS A 317 35.90 6.79 -0.70
CA HIS A 317 36.91 7.35 0.18
C HIS A 317 38.35 6.97 -0.27
N GLY A 318 38.48 5.85 -0.97
CA GLY A 318 39.76 5.35 -1.45
C GLY A 318 40.37 6.23 -2.54
N GLN A 319 41.68 6.36 -2.52
CA GLN A 319 42.49 7.04 -3.53
C GLN A 319 43.65 6.13 -3.95
N GLY A 320 44.21 6.36 -5.16
CA GLY A 320 45.36 5.61 -5.64
C GLY A 320 45.10 4.63 -6.78
N LEU A 321 43.85 4.38 -7.14
CA LEU A 321 43.44 3.65 -8.35
C LEU A 321 43.05 4.67 -9.43
N PRO A 322 43.44 4.53 -10.71
CA PRO A 322 42.88 5.34 -11.80
C PRO A 322 41.39 5.05 -12.00
N LEU A 323 40.66 5.99 -12.64
CA LEU A 323 39.22 5.86 -12.87
C LEU A 323 38.87 4.54 -13.57
N PHE A 324 39.72 4.13 -14.54
CA PHE A 324 39.68 2.82 -15.18
C PHE A 324 41.08 2.23 -15.21
N HIS A 325 41.20 0.97 -14.89
CA HIS A 325 42.41 0.18 -15.05
C HIS A 325 42.08 -1.23 -15.53
N GLN A 326 42.83 -1.72 -16.46
CA GLN A 326 42.70 -3.08 -16.98
C GLN A 326 43.96 -3.91 -16.71
N GLU A 327 43.79 -5.07 -16.11
CA GLU A 327 44.84 -6.09 -15.94
C GLU A 327 44.38 -7.40 -16.61
N GLY A 328 44.82 -7.60 -17.87
CA GLY A 328 44.34 -8.71 -18.68
C GLY A 328 42.80 -8.69 -18.87
N PRO A 329 42.06 -9.75 -18.47
CA PRO A 329 40.59 -9.79 -18.56
C PRO A 329 39.89 -9.06 -17.41
N LEU A 330 40.60 -8.58 -16.39
CA LEU A 330 40.04 -7.83 -15.26
C LEU A 330 39.97 -6.33 -15.60
N LEU A 331 38.79 -5.76 -15.54
CA LEU A 331 38.54 -4.30 -15.59
C LEU A 331 38.17 -3.82 -14.18
N ALA A 332 38.93 -2.84 -13.69
CA ALA A 332 38.68 -2.20 -12.40
C ALA A 332 38.33 -0.72 -12.61
N THR A 333 37.36 -0.22 -11.85
CA THR A 333 36.86 1.15 -11.99
C THR A 333 36.30 1.71 -10.69
N TRP A 334 36.42 3.05 -10.55
CA TRP A 334 35.65 3.82 -9.57
C TRP A 334 34.25 4.18 -10.05
N LEU A 335 33.99 4.03 -11.36
CA LEU A 335 32.75 4.45 -11.97
C LEU A 335 31.65 3.44 -11.66
N HIS A 336 30.64 3.87 -10.91
CA HIS A 336 29.36 3.21 -10.77
C HIS A 336 28.46 3.51 -11.96
N GLY A 337 27.49 2.62 -12.26
CA GLY A 337 26.54 2.79 -13.35
C GLY A 337 27.06 2.36 -14.73
N LEU A 338 28.26 1.78 -14.82
CA LEU A 338 28.80 1.33 -16.12
C LEU A 338 27.85 0.37 -16.85
N MET A 339 27.22 -0.56 -16.13
CA MET A 339 26.30 -1.55 -16.70
C MET A 339 24.88 -1.00 -16.96
N GLU A 340 24.59 0.21 -16.54
CA GLU A 340 23.32 0.90 -16.85
C GLU A 340 23.34 1.52 -18.25
N ASN A 341 24.53 1.71 -18.85
CA ASN A 341 24.67 2.35 -20.16
C ASN A 341 24.20 1.41 -21.29
N PRO A 342 23.20 1.82 -22.10
CA PRO A 342 22.69 0.98 -23.20
C PRO A 342 23.77 0.57 -24.21
N GLY A 343 24.74 1.47 -24.50
CA GLY A 343 25.89 1.19 -25.38
C GLY A 343 26.75 0.05 -24.85
N VAL A 344 27.03 0.02 -23.54
CA VAL A 344 27.78 -1.03 -22.87
C VAL A 344 27.01 -2.36 -22.91
N GLN A 345 25.72 -2.31 -22.64
CA GLN A 345 24.84 -3.50 -22.69
C GLN A 345 24.82 -4.12 -24.10
N ARG A 346 24.64 -3.30 -25.14
CA ARG A 346 24.68 -3.78 -26.54
C ARG A 346 26.05 -4.37 -26.90
N ALA A 347 27.13 -3.74 -26.47
CA ALA A 347 28.49 -4.20 -26.76
C ALA A 347 28.82 -5.53 -26.07
N LEU A 348 28.33 -5.77 -24.85
CA LEU A 348 28.62 -6.97 -24.06
C LEU A 348 27.62 -8.09 -24.29
N PHE A 349 26.33 -7.77 -24.48
CA PHE A 349 25.23 -8.74 -24.51
C PHE A 349 24.50 -8.80 -25.85
N GLY A 350 24.86 -7.94 -26.82
CA GLY A 350 24.22 -7.86 -28.14
C GLY A 350 22.83 -7.23 -28.15
N ARG A 351 22.31 -6.82 -26.99
CA ARG A 351 21.04 -6.14 -26.80
C ARG A 351 21.09 -5.27 -25.56
N GLU A 352 20.16 -4.38 -25.41
CA GLU A 352 19.96 -3.59 -24.20
C GLU A 352 18.80 -4.13 -23.37
N ALA A 353 18.84 -3.89 -22.08
CA ALA A 353 17.72 -4.11 -21.18
C ALA A 353 16.71 -2.98 -21.34
N LYS A 354 15.50 -3.24 -20.94
CA LYS A 354 14.45 -2.25 -20.87
C LYS A 354 14.85 -1.10 -19.94
N GLY A 355 14.68 0.12 -20.40
CA GLY A 355 14.98 1.29 -19.57
C GLY A 355 14.06 1.41 -18.36
N LEU A 356 14.56 2.04 -17.29
CA LEU A 356 13.74 2.32 -16.10
C LEU A 356 12.50 3.16 -16.45
N GLU A 357 12.65 4.17 -17.31
CA GLU A 357 11.52 5.01 -17.75
C GLU A 357 10.44 4.17 -18.45
N GLU A 358 10.84 3.29 -19.37
CA GLU A 358 9.89 2.40 -20.06
C GLU A 358 9.19 1.44 -19.09
N THR A 359 9.90 0.94 -18.08
CA THR A 359 9.33 0.10 -17.02
C THR A 359 8.35 0.88 -16.15
N LEU A 360 8.63 2.15 -15.86
CA LEU A 360 7.75 3.04 -15.10
C LEU A 360 6.49 3.39 -15.90
N GLU A 361 6.59 3.62 -17.22
CA GLU A 361 5.43 3.83 -18.08
C GLU A 361 4.51 2.59 -18.11
N GLU A 362 5.06 1.38 -18.23
CA GLU A 362 4.26 0.16 -18.13
C GLU A 362 3.60 -0.01 -16.75
N LEU A 363 4.28 0.43 -15.69
CA LEU A 363 3.67 0.43 -14.36
C LEU A 363 2.53 1.45 -14.28
N ALA A 364 2.70 2.63 -14.87
CA ALA A 364 1.66 3.66 -14.94
C ALA A 364 0.43 3.14 -15.72
N ASP A 365 0.63 2.55 -16.89
CA ASP A 365 -0.44 1.91 -17.68
C ASP A 365 -1.19 0.83 -16.87
N ALA A 366 -0.45 0.03 -16.10
CA ALA A 366 -1.05 -0.99 -15.24
C ALA A 366 -1.86 -0.37 -14.08
N LEU A 367 -1.40 0.75 -13.51
CA LEU A 367 -2.15 1.48 -12.48
C LEU A 367 -3.46 2.02 -13.04
N GLU A 368 -3.43 2.66 -14.22
CA GLU A 368 -4.62 3.19 -14.89
C GLU A 368 -5.62 2.09 -15.28
N ALA A 369 -5.13 0.93 -15.72
CA ALA A 369 -5.98 -0.19 -16.11
C ALA A 369 -6.68 -0.89 -14.93
N HIS A 370 -6.13 -0.83 -13.72
CA HIS A 370 -6.57 -1.65 -12.60
C HIS A 370 -7.09 -0.86 -11.39
N LEU A 371 -6.90 0.46 -11.35
CA LEU A 371 -7.33 1.31 -10.25
C LEU A 371 -8.33 2.38 -10.69
N ASP A 372 -9.30 2.66 -9.85
CA ASP A 372 -10.11 3.87 -9.98
C ASP A 372 -9.34 5.09 -9.46
N LEU A 373 -8.70 5.82 -10.36
CA LEU A 373 -7.89 6.99 -10.04
C LEU A 373 -8.71 8.27 -9.86
N ARG A 374 -10.03 8.26 -10.10
CA ARG A 374 -10.88 9.46 -9.97
C ARG A 374 -10.84 10.11 -8.58
N PRO A 375 -10.82 9.37 -7.46
CA PRO A 375 -10.66 9.99 -6.13
C PRO A 375 -9.31 10.69 -5.97
N LEU A 376 -8.25 10.14 -6.55
CA LEU A 376 -6.91 10.74 -6.54
C LEU A 376 -6.88 12.02 -7.38
N HIS A 377 -7.36 11.97 -8.63
CA HIS A 377 -7.41 13.13 -9.54
C HIS A 377 -8.21 14.28 -8.91
N ARG A 378 -9.36 13.99 -8.29
CA ARG A 378 -10.13 15.02 -7.56
C ARG A 378 -9.36 15.62 -6.40
N ALA A 379 -8.65 14.81 -5.64
CA ALA A 379 -7.87 15.29 -4.50
C ALA A 379 -6.69 16.16 -4.92
N LEU A 380 -6.15 15.93 -6.12
CA LEU A 380 -5.04 16.69 -6.71
C LEU A 380 -5.50 17.91 -7.52
N GLY A 381 -6.82 18.13 -7.67
CA GLY A 381 -7.34 19.18 -8.54
C GLY A 381 -7.08 18.95 -10.04
N LEU A 382 -6.75 17.71 -10.43
CA LEU A 382 -6.51 17.29 -11.82
C LEU A 382 -7.80 16.83 -12.52
N ALA A 383 -8.95 16.89 -11.86
CA ALA A 383 -10.22 16.58 -12.50
C ALA A 383 -10.41 17.63 -13.60
N GLU A 384 -10.26 17.23 -14.86
CA GLU A 384 -10.80 17.96 -15.98
C GLU A 384 -12.26 18.27 -15.67
N GLU A 385 -12.71 19.49 -15.97
CA GLU A 385 -14.13 19.76 -16.10
C GLU A 385 -14.67 18.64 -17.01
N ALA A 386 -15.37 17.69 -16.40
CA ALA A 386 -15.95 16.60 -17.13
C ALA A 386 -16.79 17.24 -18.24
N GLN A 387 -16.34 17.13 -19.48
CA GLN A 387 -17.28 17.27 -20.59
C GLN A 387 -18.48 16.42 -20.20
N PRO A 388 -19.70 17.00 -20.16
CA PRO A 388 -20.86 16.20 -19.82
C PRO A 388 -20.83 15.03 -20.79
N LEU A 389 -20.56 13.84 -20.27
CA LEU A 389 -20.75 12.59 -20.98
C LEU A 389 -22.14 12.71 -21.58
N ALA A 390 -22.22 12.59 -22.90
CA ALA A 390 -23.48 12.51 -23.59
C ALA A 390 -24.40 11.59 -22.80
N PRO A 391 -25.69 11.94 -22.60
CA PRO A 391 -26.59 11.21 -21.72
C PRO A 391 -26.75 9.78 -22.26
N GLY A 392 -25.91 8.88 -21.79
CA GLY A 392 -25.82 7.53 -22.25
C GLY A 392 -25.24 6.65 -21.17
N ARG A 393 -26.15 6.17 -20.30
CA ARG A 393 -25.97 5.14 -19.29
C ARG A 393 -25.12 5.56 -18.07
N GLU A 394 -25.79 6.19 -17.11
CA GLU A 394 -25.61 5.82 -15.73
C GLU A 394 -25.69 4.29 -15.68
N SER A 395 -24.58 3.63 -15.39
CA SER A 395 -24.67 2.27 -14.87
C SER A 395 -25.46 2.42 -13.58
N PRO A 396 -26.66 1.87 -13.46
CA PRO A 396 -27.36 1.90 -12.18
C PRO A 396 -26.42 1.26 -11.17
N ASP A 397 -26.30 1.89 -9.99
CA ASP A 397 -25.75 1.20 -8.83
C ASP A 397 -26.27 -0.23 -8.85
N PRO A 398 -25.43 -1.25 -8.64
CA PRO A 398 -25.92 -2.61 -8.66
C PRO A 398 -27.12 -2.64 -7.70
N PRO A 399 -28.26 -3.21 -8.13
CA PRO A 399 -29.46 -3.16 -7.32
C PRO A 399 -29.13 -3.65 -5.90
N PRO A 400 -29.59 -2.95 -4.85
CA PRO A 400 -29.32 -3.33 -3.49
C PRO A 400 -29.68 -4.81 -3.34
N ARG A 401 -28.77 -5.60 -2.77
CA ARG A 401 -28.99 -7.05 -2.63
C ARG A 401 -30.31 -7.29 -1.93
N PRO A 402 -31.20 -8.14 -2.47
CA PRO A 402 -32.42 -8.52 -1.77
C PRO A 402 -32.08 -9.06 -0.38
N GLY A 403 -32.82 -8.62 0.64
CA GLY A 403 -32.58 -9.07 2.00
C GLY A 403 -33.26 -8.17 3.02
N LEU A 404 -33.15 -8.55 4.31
CA LEU A 404 -33.75 -7.83 5.41
C LEU A 404 -32.70 -7.25 6.36
N VAL A 405 -32.83 -5.96 6.65
CA VAL A 405 -32.10 -5.26 7.71
C VAL A 405 -33.09 -4.89 8.83
N LEU A 406 -32.79 -5.25 10.07
CA LEU A 406 -33.62 -4.91 11.22
C LEU A 406 -32.96 -3.87 12.11
N LEU A 407 -33.65 -2.76 12.37
CA LEU A 407 -33.23 -1.70 13.29
C LEU A 407 -34.08 -1.72 14.55
N LEU A 408 -33.48 -2.16 15.65
CA LEU A 408 -34.09 -2.20 16.99
C LEU A 408 -33.63 -1.00 17.84
N GLY A 409 -34.39 -0.66 18.87
CA GLY A 409 -33.99 0.31 19.89
C GLY A 409 -35.15 1.07 20.52
N GLY A 410 -34.84 1.84 21.57
CA GLY A 410 -35.84 2.62 22.30
C GLY A 410 -36.44 3.78 21.47
N ALA A 411 -37.46 4.45 22.02
CA ALA A 411 -38.03 5.66 21.44
C ALA A 411 -36.94 6.74 21.30
N ARG A 412 -36.93 7.48 20.17
CA ARG A 412 -35.96 8.56 19.86
C ARG A 412 -34.48 8.13 19.86
N SER A 413 -34.19 6.85 19.64
CA SER A 413 -32.81 6.32 19.59
C SER A 413 -32.09 6.56 18.27
N GLY A 414 -32.74 7.17 17.24
CA GLY A 414 -32.14 7.47 15.93
C GLY A 414 -32.42 6.41 14.85
N LYS A 415 -33.33 5.45 15.08
CA LYS A 415 -33.65 4.37 14.12
C LYS A 415 -34.09 4.87 12.76
N SER A 416 -35.08 5.79 12.70
CA SER A 416 -35.63 6.32 11.43
C SER A 416 -34.56 7.06 10.62
N ARG A 417 -33.69 7.83 11.28
CA ARG A 417 -32.54 8.47 10.63
C ARG A 417 -31.58 7.43 10.06
N ARG A 418 -31.28 6.40 10.83
CA ARG A 418 -30.39 5.31 10.36
C ARG A 418 -31.02 4.54 9.21
N ALA A 419 -32.32 4.33 9.23
CA ALA A 419 -33.05 3.73 8.11
C ALA A 419 -32.92 4.56 6.82
N GLN A 420 -33.01 5.90 6.92
CA GLN A 420 -32.83 6.80 5.79
C GLN A 420 -31.39 6.74 5.24
N GLU A 421 -30.39 6.72 6.11
CA GLU A 421 -28.98 6.59 5.71
C GLU A 421 -28.72 5.28 4.96
N LEU A 422 -29.30 4.17 5.41
CA LEU A 422 -29.16 2.85 4.79
C LEU A 422 -29.96 2.68 3.50
N ALA A 423 -31.08 3.39 3.37
CA ALA A 423 -31.95 3.30 2.21
C ALA A 423 -31.47 4.15 1.01
N GLY A 424 -30.69 5.19 1.29
CA GLY A 424 -30.18 6.09 0.25
C GLY A 424 -31.23 7.04 -0.33
N PRO A 425 -30.93 7.71 -1.46
CA PRO A 425 -31.76 8.77 -2.00
C PRO A 425 -33.06 8.30 -2.67
N PHE A 426 -33.17 7.03 -3.05
CA PHE A 426 -34.35 6.47 -3.74
C PHE A 426 -34.86 5.24 -3.00
N ALA A 427 -35.99 5.37 -2.30
CA ALA A 427 -36.62 4.27 -1.58
C ALA A 427 -38.14 4.43 -1.51
N THR A 428 -38.84 3.33 -1.25
CA THR A 428 -40.26 3.36 -0.87
C THR A 428 -40.39 3.20 0.63
N LEU A 429 -41.06 4.13 1.29
CA LEU A 429 -41.43 4.02 2.70
C LEU A 429 -42.81 3.43 2.82
N ILE A 430 -42.95 2.32 3.55
CA ILE A 430 -44.24 1.81 4.02
C ILE A 430 -44.46 2.37 5.44
N ALA A 431 -45.37 3.33 5.54
CA ALA A 431 -45.71 4.01 6.79
C ALA A 431 -46.89 3.27 7.44
N THR A 432 -46.66 2.77 8.65
CA THR A 432 -47.68 1.97 9.38
C THR A 432 -48.49 2.80 10.38
N ALA A 433 -48.16 4.09 10.54
CA ALA A 433 -48.82 4.97 11.50
C ALA A 433 -50.20 5.44 10.98
N GLU A 434 -51.22 5.41 11.84
CA GLU A 434 -52.53 6.02 11.61
C GLU A 434 -52.66 7.27 12.47
N ALA A 435 -53.20 8.36 11.91
CA ALA A 435 -53.48 9.60 12.63
C ALA A 435 -54.75 9.45 13.48
N ARG A 436 -54.61 9.02 14.71
CA ARG A 436 -55.74 8.73 15.61
C ARG A 436 -56.06 9.86 16.58
N ASP A 437 -55.09 10.73 16.79
CA ASP A 437 -55.21 11.93 17.61
C ASP A 437 -54.32 13.05 17.02
N ASP A 438 -54.48 14.27 17.56
CA ASP A 438 -53.74 15.43 17.07
C ASP A 438 -52.22 15.31 17.28
N GLU A 439 -51.78 14.68 18.38
CA GLU A 439 -50.35 14.42 18.65
C GLU A 439 -49.73 13.51 17.57
N MET A 440 -50.44 12.44 17.24
CA MET A 440 -49.99 11.49 16.21
C MET A 440 -50.00 12.16 14.81
N ALA A 441 -51.01 12.96 14.52
CA ALA A 441 -51.09 13.71 13.27
C ALA A 441 -49.89 14.67 13.09
N GLU A 442 -49.55 15.46 14.14
CA GLU A 442 -48.36 16.31 14.13
C GLU A 442 -47.05 15.50 13.96
N ARG A 443 -46.97 14.36 14.60
CA ARG A 443 -45.80 13.50 14.50
C ARG A 443 -45.62 12.95 13.08
N ILE A 444 -46.70 12.48 12.46
CA ILE A 444 -46.71 11.99 11.07
C ILE A 444 -46.31 13.13 10.13
N ALA A 445 -46.86 14.34 10.31
CA ALA A 445 -46.53 15.52 9.49
C ALA A 445 -45.05 15.87 9.58
N ARG A 446 -44.44 15.84 10.79
CA ARG A 446 -43.02 16.11 11.00
C ARG A 446 -42.15 15.04 10.30
N HIS A 447 -42.45 13.77 10.50
CA HIS A 447 -41.72 12.67 9.82
C HIS A 447 -41.88 12.74 8.29
N ARG A 448 -43.02 13.22 7.78
CA ARG A 448 -43.21 13.44 6.34
C ARG A 448 -42.34 14.58 5.79
N ALA A 449 -42.18 15.68 6.58
CA ALA A 449 -41.34 16.80 6.20
C ALA A 449 -39.83 16.49 6.22
N GLU A 450 -39.39 15.56 7.02
CA GLU A 450 -37.99 15.14 7.15
C GLU A 450 -37.55 14.11 6.07
N ARG A 451 -38.47 13.66 5.21
CA ARG A 451 -38.19 12.63 4.18
C ARG A 451 -37.54 13.24 2.93
N PRO A 452 -36.65 12.53 2.27
CA PRO A 452 -36.16 12.94 0.95
C PRO A 452 -37.34 13.05 -0.04
N PRO A 453 -37.43 14.12 -0.84
CA PRO A 453 -38.51 14.33 -1.81
C PRO A 453 -38.57 13.28 -2.92
N THR A 454 -37.52 12.50 -3.08
CA THR A 454 -37.41 11.41 -4.05
C THR A 454 -37.98 10.10 -3.56
N TRP A 455 -38.40 10.03 -2.27
CA TRP A 455 -38.97 8.82 -1.71
C TRP A 455 -40.46 8.70 -2.03
N GLU A 456 -40.88 7.49 -2.45
CA GLU A 456 -42.29 7.12 -2.49
C GLU A 456 -42.78 6.82 -1.07
N THR A 457 -44.02 7.17 -0.75
CA THR A 457 -44.67 6.79 0.51
C THR A 457 -45.93 6.00 0.24
N LEU A 458 -46.01 4.80 0.80
CA LEU A 458 -47.19 3.97 0.87
C LEU A 458 -47.70 3.98 2.31
N GLU A 459 -48.94 4.42 2.55
CA GLU A 459 -49.56 4.38 3.86
C GLU A 459 -50.32 3.06 3.98
N GLU A 460 -49.72 2.09 4.69
CA GLU A 460 -50.28 0.76 4.85
C GLU A 460 -50.15 0.27 6.31
N PRO A 461 -51.24 0.33 7.09
CA PRO A 461 -51.20 -0.02 8.50
C PRO A 461 -51.29 -1.52 8.78
N VAL A 462 -51.61 -2.37 7.81
CA VAL A 462 -51.98 -3.80 8.02
C VAL A 462 -51.25 -4.72 7.07
N ASP A 463 -51.46 -4.60 5.74
CA ASP A 463 -50.94 -5.54 4.73
C ASP A 463 -49.55 -5.16 4.22
N LEU A 464 -48.52 -5.35 5.05
CA LEU A 464 -47.16 -5.10 4.65
C LEU A 464 -46.69 -5.95 3.45
N ALA A 465 -47.18 -7.18 3.33
CA ALA A 465 -46.79 -8.06 2.23
C ALA A 465 -47.33 -7.57 0.88
N GLY A 466 -48.55 -7.09 0.81
CA GLY A 466 -49.13 -6.43 -0.36
C GLY A 466 -48.39 -5.15 -0.71
N ALA A 467 -48.19 -4.27 0.26
CA ALA A 467 -47.46 -3.02 0.07
C ALA A 467 -46.00 -3.21 -0.39
N LEU A 468 -45.31 -4.25 0.07
CA LEU A 468 -43.98 -4.62 -0.37
C LEU A 468 -43.95 -4.97 -1.89
N LEU A 469 -44.95 -5.68 -2.36
CA LEU A 469 -45.05 -6.05 -3.78
C LEU A 469 -45.38 -4.84 -4.67
N GLU A 470 -46.17 -3.89 -4.16
CA GLU A 470 -46.58 -2.67 -4.86
C GLU A 470 -45.48 -1.61 -4.89
N ALA A 471 -44.53 -1.64 -3.95
CA ALA A 471 -43.44 -0.66 -3.85
C ALA A 471 -42.63 -0.53 -5.15
N ARG A 472 -42.38 0.67 -5.63
CA ARG A 472 -41.70 0.93 -6.92
C ARG A 472 -40.18 0.81 -6.83
N HIS A 473 -39.60 1.15 -5.68
CA HIS A 473 -38.14 1.17 -5.54
C HIS A 473 -37.58 -0.20 -5.09
N PRO A 474 -36.32 -0.49 -5.43
CA PRO A 474 -35.65 -1.73 -5.01
C PRO A 474 -35.31 -1.75 -3.52
N THR A 475 -35.33 -0.59 -2.82
CA THR A 475 -35.17 -0.49 -1.39
C THR A 475 -36.48 -0.02 -0.75
N VAL A 476 -36.91 -0.75 0.29
CA VAL A 476 -38.17 -0.49 1.01
C VAL A 476 -37.86 -0.31 2.49
N VAL A 477 -38.36 0.75 3.08
CA VAL A 477 -38.28 1.01 4.52
C VAL A 477 -39.67 0.80 5.15
N VAL A 478 -39.74 0.01 6.22
CA VAL A 478 -40.95 -0.17 7.01
C VAL A 478 -40.82 0.58 8.33
N ASP A 479 -41.57 1.67 8.52
CA ASP A 479 -41.54 2.49 9.74
C ASP A 479 -42.95 2.62 10.35
N CYS A 480 -43.30 1.80 11.38
CA CYS A 480 -42.49 0.81 12.08
C CYS A 480 -43.29 -0.43 12.44
N LEU A 481 -42.61 -1.56 12.71
CA LEU A 481 -43.28 -2.80 13.17
C LEU A 481 -44.04 -2.62 14.49
N THR A 482 -43.59 -1.67 15.33
CA THR A 482 -44.21 -1.34 16.61
C THR A 482 -45.67 -0.91 16.44
N LEU A 483 -45.93 0.06 15.55
CA LEU A 483 -47.30 0.53 15.27
C LEU A 483 -48.07 -0.51 14.47
N TRP A 484 -47.42 -1.20 13.56
CA TRP A 484 -48.02 -2.29 12.80
C TRP A 484 -48.58 -3.41 13.69
N VAL A 485 -47.84 -3.92 14.68
CA VAL A 485 -48.29 -4.90 15.63
C VAL A 485 -49.48 -4.39 16.44
N ALA A 486 -49.47 -3.11 16.85
CA ALA A 486 -50.62 -2.51 17.54
C ALA A 486 -51.86 -2.49 16.64
N ASN A 487 -51.72 -2.09 15.39
CA ASN A 487 -52.82 -2.05 14.42
C ASN A 487 -53.43 -3.42 14.14
N LEU A 488 -52.61 -4.47 14.07
CA LEU A 488 -53.08 -5.86 13.89
C LEU A 488 -53.88 -6.35 15.09
N LEU A 489 -53.36 -6.12 16.31
CA LEU A 489 -54.02 -6.53 17.54
C LEU A 489 -55.39 -5.88 17.72
N GLU A 490 -55.50 -4.60 17.41
CA GLU A 490 -56.77 -3.88 17.48
C GLU A 490 -57.81 -4.40 16.48
N ARG A 491 -57.36 -4.91 15.33
CA ARG A 491 -58.21 -5.50 14.30
C ARG A 491 -58.42 -7.03 14.52
N SER A 492 -57.96 -7.55 15.65
CA SER A 492 -58.02 -8.96 15.99
C SER A 492 -57.37 -9.89 14.96
N LEU A 493 -56.35 -9.38 14.28
CA LEU A 493 -55.48 -10.16 13.37
C LEU A 493 -54.35 -10.80 14.16
N ASP A 494 -53.78 -11.90 13.63
CA ASP A 494 -52.63 -12.58 14.23
C ASP A 494 -51.31 -11.98 13.77
N PRO A 495 -50.58 -11.22 14.64
CA PRO A 495 -49.34 -10.56 14.23
C PRO A 495 -48.20 -11.54 13.86
N ILE A 496 -48.19 -12.74 14.44
CA ILE A 496 -47.18 -13.75 14.16
C ILE A 496 -47.38 -14.34 12.74
N TRP A 497 -48.64 -14.61 12.40
CA TRP A 497 -49.00 -15.09 11.06
C TRP A 497 -48.68 -14.04 10.00
N GLU A 498 -49.04 -12.78 10.20
CA GLU A 498 -48.76 -11.67 9.29
C GLU A 498 -47.26 -11.40 9.16
N ALA A 499 -46.49 -11.53 10.26
CA ALA A 499 -45.04 -11.41 10.24
C ALA A 499 -44.40 -12.48 9.33
N LYS A 500 -44.79 -13.73 9.47
CA LYS A 500 -44.31 -14.83 8.62
C LYS A 500 -44.66 -14.59 7.15
N ARG A 501 -45.89 -14.15 6.85
CA ARG A 501 -46.35 -13.83 5.49
C ARG A 501 -45.52 -12.73 4.87
N PHE A 502 -45.19 -11.68 5.61
CA PHE A 502 -44.33 -10.59 5.15
C PHE A 502 -42.90 -11.07 4.91
N LEU A 503 -42.32 -11.83 5.84
CA LEU A 503 -40.96 -12.36 5.71
C LEU A 503 -40.83 -13.32 4.50
N GLU A 504 -41.86 -14.11 4.19
CA GLU A 504 -41.90 -14.94 2.97
C GLU A 504 -42.02 -14.12 1.68
N ALA A 505 -42.59 -12.92 1.74
CA ALA A 505 -42.71 -12.04 0.58
C ALA A 505 -41.38 -11.35 0.23
N ILE A 506 -40.45 -11.14 1.18
CA ILE A 506 -39.19 -10.43 0.97
C ILE A 506 -38.34 -11.07 -0.17
N PRO A 507 -37.96 -12.34 -0.13
CA PRO A 507 -37.19 -12.96 -1.19
C PRO A 507 -37.93 -12.98 -2.53
N ARG A 508 -39.26 -13.11 -2.54
CA ARG A 508 -40.08 -13.08 -3.76
C ARG A 508 -40.11 -11.69 -4.41
N SER A 509 -40.03 -10.63 -3.60
CA SER A 509 -40.06 -9.25 -4.07
C SER A 509 -38.74 -8.86 -4.78
N GLY A 510 -37.64 -9.54 -4.50
CA GLY A 510 -36.30 -9.16 -4.99
C GLY A 510 -35.78 -7.83 -4.41
N LYS A 511 -36.39 -7.32 -3.34
CA LYS A 511 -36.12 -6.00 -2.77
C LYS A 511 -35.28 -6.09 -1.50
N ARG A 512 -34.54 -5.02 -1.21
CA ARG A 512 -33.90 -4.80 0.09
C ARG A 512 -34.91 -4.16 1.04
N VAL A 513 -35.19 -4.78 2.17
CA VAL A 513 -36.13 -4.29 3.18
C VAL A 513 -35.38 -3.81 4.41
N ILE A 514 -35.69 -2.63 4.91
CA ILE A 514 -35.17 -2.07 6.16
C ILE A 514 -36.35 -1.90 7.11
N ALA A 515 -36.46 -2.76 8.11
CA ALA A 515 -37.55 -2.72 9.08
C ALA A 515 -37.12 -2.02 10.38
N VAL A 516 -37.94 -1.09 10.84
CA VAL A 516 -37.73 -0.34 12.08
C VAL A 516 -38.66 -0.86 13.15
N SER A 517 -38.14 -1.23 14.33
CA SER A 517 -38.95 -1.69 15.48
C SER A 517 -38.41 -1.11 16.80
N ASN A 518 -39.29 -1.00 17.79
CA ASN A 518 -38.88 -0.69 19.15
C ASN A 518 -38.58 -1.97 19.95
N GLU A 519 -37.52 -1.88 20.76
CA GLU A 519 -37.28 -2.88 21.80
C GLU A 519 -37.99 -2.43 23.09
N VAL A 520 -39.16 -3.04 23.36
CA VAL A 520 -40.00 -2.68 24.51
C VAL A 520 -39.85 -3.66 25.69
N GLY A 521 -39.15 -4.76 25.49
CA GLY A 521 -38.90 -5.78 26.50
C GLY A 521 -37.93 -5.39 27.59
N MET A 522 -37.06 -4.43 27.34
CA MET A 522 -36.03 -3.95 28.28
C MET A 522 -36.54 -2.96 29.34
N GLY A 523 -37.87 -2.60 29.31
CA GLY A 523 -38.45 -1.63 30.21
C GLY A 523 -39.18 -2.29 31.41
N ILE A 524 -39.85 -1.45 32.23
CA ILE A 524 -40.69 -1.90 33.35
C ILE A 524 -41.87 -2.70 32.81
N VAL A 525 -42.21 -3.78 33.48
CA VAL A 525 -43.37 -4.61 33.12
C VAL A 525 -44.66 -3.78 33.26
N PRO A 526 -45.49 -3.61 32.20
CA PRO A 526 -46.69 -2.81 32.26
C PRO A 526 -47.72 -3.39 33.22
N ALA A 527 -48.42 -2.54 33.98
CA ALA A 527 -49.46 -2.95 34.89
C ALA A 527 -50.71 -3.50 34.15
N HIS A 528 -51.00 -2.94 32.96
CA HIS A 528 -52.20 -3.32 32.20
C HIS A 528 -51.99 -4.63 31.41
N PRO A 529 -52.94 -5.60 31.45
CA PRO A 529 -52.80 -6.90 30.77
C PRO A 529 -52.60 -6.79 29.25
N LEU A 530 -53.32 -5.89 28.59
CA LEU A 530 -53.19 -5.68 27.14
C LEU A 530 -51.81 -5.18 26.76
N ALA A 531 -51.24 -4.27 27.56
CA ALA A 531 -49.90 -3.77 27.32
C ALA A 531 -48.81 -4.84 27.50
N ARG A 532 -49.01 -5.80 28.44
CA ARG A 532 -48.13 -6.96 28.59
C ARG A 532 -48.22 -7.88 27.37
N ARG A 533 -49.43 -8.18 26.92
CA ARG A 533 -49.66 -9.01 25.72
C ARG A 533 -49.04 -8.39 24.49
N TYR A 534 -49.20 -7.06 24.29
CA TYR A 534 -48.59 -6.32 23.19
C TYR A 534 -47.06 -6.41 23.25
N ARG A 535 -46.44 -6.16 24.42
CA ARG A 535 -45.02 -6.25 24.64
C ARG A 535 -44.47 -7.64 24.27
N ASP A 536 -45.14 -8.69 24.74
CA ASP A 536 -44.70 -10.07 24.52
C ASP A 536 -44.80 -10.44 23.03
N ILE A 537 -45.89 -10.09 22.36
CA ILE A 537 -46.09 -10.33 20.93
C ILE A 537 -45.07 -9.50 20.07
N LEU A 538 -44.83 -8.23 20.39
CA LEU A 538 -43.83 -7.45 19.67
C LEU A 538 -42.44 -8.04 19.84
N GLY A 539 -42.11 -8.56 21.02
CA GLY A 539 -40.87 -9.31 21.26
C GLY A 539 -40.76 -10.55 20.37
N GLU A 540 -41.81 -11.34 20.25
CA GLU A 540 -41.83 -12.51 19.34
C GLU A 540 -41.69 -12.11 17.87
N VAL A 541 -42.35 -11.04 17.42
CA VAL A 541 -42.20 -10.48 16.06
C VAL A 541 -40.76 -10.00 15.83
N ASN A 542 -40.15 -9.29 16.79
CA ASN A 542 -38.76 -8.86 16.70
C ASN A 542 -37.78 -10.03 16.55
N VAL A 543 -38.04 -11.14 17.28
CA VAL A 543 -37.24 -12.39 17.16
C VAL A 543 -37.37 -13.01 15.76
N LEU A 544 -38.61 -13.10 15.22
CA LEU A 544 -38.82 -13.62 13.86
C LEU A 544 -38.09 -12.79 12.81
N PHE A 545 -38.18 -11.47 12.89
CA PHE A 545 -37.49 -10.57 11.98
C PHE A 545 -35.96 -10.64 12.14
N ALA A 546 -35.45 -10.73 13.37
CA ALA A 546 -34.02 -10.87 13.63
C ALA A 546 -33.44 -12.18 13.09
N GLN A 547 -34.19 -13.28 13.19
CA GLN A 547 -33.78 -14.58 12.63
C GLN A 547 -33.77 -14.61 11.09
N ALA A 548 -34.63 -13.81 10.45
CA ALA A 548 -34.70 -13.70 8.99
C ALA A 548 -33.80 -12.61 8.41
N ALA A 549 -33.31 -11.71 9.27
CA ALA A 549 -32.49 -10.56 8.81
C ALA A 549 -31.04 -10.96 8.55
N GLU A 550 -30.47 -10.39 7.49
CA GLU A 550 -29.03 -10.47 7.20
C GLU A 550 -28.23 -9.57 8.13
N GLU A 551 -28.84 -8.49 8.59
CA GLU A 551 -28.23 -7.51 9.48
C GLU A 551 -29.22 -7.06 10.56
N VAL A 552 -28.79 -7.09 11.82
CA VAL A 552 -29.56 -6.59 12.95
C VAL A 552 -28.76 -5.53 13.69
N TYR A 553 -29.36 -4.38 13.94
CA TYR A 553 -28.76 -3.28 14.68
C TYR A 553 -29.59 -2.88 15.91
N LEU A 554 -28.92 -2.71 17.04
CA LEU A 554 -29.49 -2.07 18.23
C LEU A 554 -29.07 -0.60 18.27
N MET A 555 -30.04 0.30 18.21
CA MET A 555 -29.83 1.76 18.23
C MET A 555 -29.89 2.30 19.66
N VAL A 556 -28.81 2.88 20.13
CA VAL A 556 -28.69 3.49 21.46
C VAL A 556 -28.09 4.90 21.30
N ALA A 557 -28.82 5.92 21.73
CA ALA A 557 -28.35 7.32 21.72
C ALA A 557 -27.77 7.78 20.36
N GLY A 558 -28.41 7.40 19.26
CA GLY A 558 -27.98 7.74 17.89
C GLY A 558 -26.85 6.88 17.32
N ARG A 559 -26.37 5.89 18.07
CA ARG A 559 -25.32 4.94 17.62
C ARG A 559 -25.92 3.58 17.33
N ALA A 560 -25.46 2.93 16.28
CA ALA A 560 -25.84 1.58 15.89
C ALA A 560 -24.84 0.55 16.43
N LEU A 561 -25.31 -0.42 17.18
CA LEU A 561 -24.57 -1.61 17.57
C LEU A 561 -25.06 -2.76 16.69
N ARG A 562 -24.22 -3.38 15.90
CA ARG A 562 -24.55 -4.59 15.12
C ARG A 562 -24.57 -5.79 16.07
N LEU A 563 -25.64 -6.59 16.00
CA LEU A 563 -25.84 -7.80 16.79
C LEU A 563 -25.44 -9.05 16.02
#